data_63f15bb11a817f67b448a1ba04db40fc
#
_entry.id   63f15bb11a817f67b448a1ba04db40fc
#
_cell.length_a   1.000
_cell.length_b   1.000
_cell.length_c   1.000
_cell.angle_alpha   90.00
_cell.angle_beta   90.00
_cell.angle_gamma   90.00
#
_symmetry.space_group_name_H-M   'P 1'
#
loop_
_entity.id
_entity.type
_entity.pdbx_description
1 polymer ?
#
loop_
_entity_poly.entity_id
_entity_poly.type
_entity_poly.pdbx_seq_one_letter_code
_entity_poly.pdbx_strand_id
1 'polypeptide(L)'
;MKLARRIILPVILMCLSACSGAQVRHYGVKVVKEYPHSRDAYTQGLFFNDGILYETTGQYGESSIRTVDLQTGKPIIIKRLNEKYFGEGSCIFDGDLYVLTWTNRVAFRYNPEGLEYKKTVGYGREGWGLTTNGKSLIASDGSSNLFFLNSNLTLEKKLQVTLNGRPLRNLNELEWIDGKIWANVYLTDTIVVIDPHSGKVTATIDCKGLLPEKEKRRDTDVLNGIAIDDKGRIYLTGKNWPKLYQIELIKK
;
A
#
# COMPACT_ATOMS: atom_id res chain seq x y z
N MET A 1 -22.67 41.51 -67.67
CA MET A 1 -22.96 40.39 -66.72
C MET A 1 -21.77 40.19 -65.79
N LYS A 2 -21.88 40.59 -64.51
CA LYS A 2 -20.82 40.42 -63.51
C LYS A 2 -21.18 39.20 -62.64
N LEU A 3 -20.36 38.13 -62.70
CA LEU A 3 -20.48 36.97 -61.85
C LEU A 3 -19.97 37.32 -60.48
N ALA A 4 -20.83 37.21 -59.45
CA ALA A 4 -20.46 37.32 -58.05
C ALA A 4 -19.91 35.94 -57.54
N ARG A 5 -18.62 35.88 -57.20
CA ARG A 5 -18.00 34.73 -56.52
C ARG A 5 -18.42 34.72 -55.04
N ARG A 6 -19.21 33.74 -54.65
CA ARG A 6 -19.49 33.44 -53.22
C ARG A 6 -18.29 32.73 -52.62
N ILE A 7 -17.65 33.36 -51.66
CA ILE A 7 -16.63 32.77 -50.83
C ILE A 7 -17.33 31.98 -49.71
N ILE A 8 -17.21 30.64 -49.73
CA ILE A 8 -17.68 29.77 -48.65
C ILE A 8 -16.53 29.65 -47.68
N LEU A 9 -16.64 30.25 -46.48
CA LEU A 9 -15.70 30.06 -45.37
C LEU A 9 -16.01 28.71 -44.70
N PRO A 10 -15.03 27.80 -44.53
CA PRO A 10 -15.28 26.57 -43.77
C PRO A 10 -15.34 26.93 -42.30
N VAL A 11 -16.47 26.65 -41.67
CA VAL A 11 -16.61 26.66 -40.19
C VAL A 11 -15.91 25.43 -39.65
N ILE A 12 -14.70 25.61 -39.08
CA ILE A 12 -14.00 24.57 -38.34
C ILE A 12 -14.70 24.42 -37.00
N LEU A 13 -15.54 23.39 -36.89
CA LEU A 13 -16.16 22.97 -35.64
C LEU A 13 -15.07 22.30 -34.75
N MET A 14 -14.44 23.07 -33.85
CA MET A 14 -13.57 22.53 -32.84
C MET A 14 -14.41 21.70 -31.85
N CYS A 15 -14.45 20.39 -32.03
CA CYS A 15 -14.94 19.48 -31.01
C CYS A 15 -14.02 19.55 -29.77
N LEU A 16 -14.39 20.37 -28.80
CA LEU A 16 -13.83 20.31 -27.45
C LEU A 16 -14.29 18.99 -26.83
N SER A 17 -13.47 17.95 -27.01
CA SER A 17 -13.61 16.71 -26.22
C SER A 17 -13.35 17.07 -24.76
N ALA A 18 -14.42 17.37 -24.02
CA ALA A 18 -14.35 17.45 -22.58
C ALA A 18 -13.96 16.05 -22.08
N CYS A 19 -12.67 15.84 -21.80
CA CYS A 19 -12.22 14.73 -20.98
C CYS A 19 -12.86 14.90 -19.60
N SER A 20 -14.06 14.37 -19.40
CA SER A 20 -14.64 14.20 -18.07
C SER A 20 -13.75 13.19 -17.34
N GLY A 21 -12.75 13.68 -16.62
CA GLY A 21 -11.97 12.85 -15.71
C GLY A 21 -12.95 12.16 -14.76
N ALA A 22 -12.93 10.83 -14.70
CA ALA A 22 -13.79 10.10 -13.78
C ALA A 22 -13.63 10.70 -12.37
N GLN A 23 -14.74 11.07 -11.76
CA GLN A 23 -14.77 11.66 -10.42
C GLN A 23 -14.21 10.65 -9.40
N VAL A 24 -13.36 11.12 -8.48
CA VAL A 24 -12.85 10.29 -7.38
C VAL A 24 -14.01 9.83 -6.51
N ARG A 25 -14.14 8.53 -6.30
CA ARG A 25 -15.16 7.95 -5.43
C ARG A 25 -14.74 8.08 -3.98
N HIS A 26 -15.71 8.26 -3.08
CA HIS A 26 -15.45 8.39 -1.64
C HIS A 26 -16.15 7.28 -0.88
N TYR A 27 -15.38 6.60 -0.03
CA TYR A 27 -15.88 5.52 0.81
C TYR A 27 -15.56 5.79 2.27
N GLY A 28 -16.37 5.25 3.16
CA GLY A 28 -16.06 4.99 4.56
C GLY A 28 -15.85 3.49 4.76
N VAL A 29 -15.62 3.10 6.00
CA VAL A 29 -15.45 1.70 6.39
C VAL A 29 -16.54 1.30 7.39
N LYS A 30 -17.01 0.04 7.27
CA LYS A 30 -17.84 -0.65 8.25
C LYS A 30 -17.04 -1.82 8.77
N VAL A 31 -16.85 -1.90 10.08
CA VAL A 31 -16.22 -3.05 10.72
C VAL A 31 -17.19 -4.23 10.67
N VAL A 32 -16.70 -5.34 10.08
CA VAL A 32 -17.43 -6.62 10.00
C VAL A 32 -17.02 -7.51 11.17
N LYS A 33 -15.72 -7.55 11.46
CA LYS A 33 -15.17 -8.36 12.54
C LYS A 33 -13.87 -7.72 13.05
N GLU A 34 -13.63 -7.87 14.35
CA GLU A 34 -12.39 -7.47 15.01
C GLU A 34 -11.59 -8.72 15.39
N TYR A 35 -10.29 -8.64 15.22
CA TYR A 35 -9.34 -9.66 15.62
C TYR A 35 -8.30 -9.04 16.56
N PRO A 36 -7.74 -9.82 17.51
CA PRO A 36 -6.62 -9.33 18.30
C PRO A 36 -5.42 -9.01 17.41
N HIS A 37 -4.67 -7.99 17.79
CA HIS A 37 -3.40 -7.62 17.15
C HIS A 37 -2.38 -7.23 18.22
N SER A 38 -1.11 -7.51 17.97
CA SER A 38 -0.05 -7.23 18.94
C SER A 38 0.22 -5.73 19.03
N ARG A 39 0.12 -5.17 20.24
CA ARG A 39 0.51 -3.77 20.49
C ARG A 39 2.00 -3.51 20.34
N ASP A 40 2.83 -4.57 20.28
CA ASP A 40 4.27 -4.46 20.01
C ASP A 40 4.57 -4.50 18.50
N ALA A 41 3.53 -4.56 17.67
CA ALA A 41 3.66 -4.55 16.22
C ALA A 41 3.60 -3.12 15.68
N TYR A 42 4.75 -2.51 15.46
CA TYR A 42 4.84 -1.27 14.69
C TYR A 42 4.73 -1.60 13.20
N THR A 43 3.51 -1.88 12.74
CA THR A 43 3.19 -2.47 11.42
C THR A 43 3.70 -1.60 10.29
N GLN A 44 4.50 -2.19 9.39
CA GLN A 44 5.06 -1.56 8.20
C GLN A 44 4.73 -2.31 6.90
N GLY A 45 4.40 -3.59 6.98
CA GLY A 45 3.89 -4.39 5.88
C GLY A 45 2.93 -5.44 6.40
N LEU A 46 1.83 -5.66 5.69
CA LEU A 46 0.78 -6.60 6.07
C LEU A 46 0.18 -7.22 4.80
N PHE A 47 0.13 -8.54 4.72
CA PHE A 47 -0.48 -9.22 3.58
C PHE A 47 -0.85 -10.66 3.90
N PHE A 48 -1.78 -11.25 3.16
CA PHE A 48 -2.04 -12.68 3.17
C PHE A 48 -1.34 -13.37 2.00
N ASN A 49 -0.83 -14.59 2.26
CA ASN A 49 -0.42 -15.52 1.22
C ASN A 49 -0.78 -16.95 1.63
N ASP A 50 -1.52 -17.68 0.78
CA ASP A 50 -1.98 -19.05 1.04
C ASP A 50 -2.68 -19.21 2.42
N GLY A 51 -3.51 -18.23 2.79
CA GLY A 51 -4.26 -18.20 4.04
C GLY A 51 -3.43 -17.85 5.27
N ILE A 52 -2.14 -17.58 5.14
CA ILE A 52 -1.23 -17.17 6.22
C ILE A 52 -1.13 -15.65 6.23
N LEU A 53 -1.31 -15.02 7.40
CA LEU A 53 -1.08 -13.59 7.58
C LEU A 53 0.40 -13.34 7.86
N TYR A 54 1.05 -12.55 7.01
CA TYR A 54 2.42 -12.05 7.17
C TYR A 54 2.39 -10.61 7.64
N GLU A 55 3.30 -10.29 8.54
CA GLU A 55 3.48 -8.93 9.04
C GLU A 55 4.96 -8.59 9.18
N THR A 56 5.36 -7.42 8.71
CA THR A 56 6.66 -6.80 9.03
C THR A 56 6.47 -5.61 9.92
N THR A 57 7.36 -5.48 10.90
CA THR A 57 7.33 -4.38 11.87
C THR A 57 8.59 -3.56 11.82
N GLY A 58 8.46 -2.26 12.09
CA GLY A 58 9.55 -1.31 12.22
C GLY A 58 10.09 -1.20 13.65
N GLN A 59 10.89 -0.19 13.88
CA GLN A 59 11.63 0.22 15.07
C GLN A 59 13.02 -0.43 15.16
N TYR A 60 14.04 0.40 15.38
CA TYR A 60 15.40 -0.05 15.58
C TYR A 60 15.51 -0.94 16.83
N GLY A 61 16.13 -2.10 16.71
CA GLY A 61 16.24 -3.09 17.77
C GLY A 61 14.99 -3.96 17.96
N GLU A 62 13.83 -3.59 17.39
CA GLU A 62 12.56 -4.30 17.59
C GLU A 62 11.94 -4.84 16.29
N SER A 63 12.46 -4.42 15.14
CA SER A 63 11.97 -4.83 13.83
C SER A 63 11.93 -6.34 13.64
N SER A 64 10.84 -6.83 13.10
CA SER A 64 10.64 -8.27 12.89
C SER A 64 9.81 -8.58 11.65
N ILE A 65 9.93 -9.81 11.19
CA ILE A 65 9.07 -10.47 10.21
C ILE A 65 8.30 -11.54 10.96
N ARG A 66 6.99 -11.64 10.72
CA ARG A 66 6.11 -12.56 11.44
C ARG A 66 5.16 -13.27 10.50
N THR A 67 4.83 -14.52 10.80
CA THR A 67 3.54 -15.11 10.46
C THR A 67 2.64 -15.04 11.68
N VAL A 68 1.38 -14.67 11.51
CA VAL A 68 0.48 -14.33 12.62
C VAL A 68 -0.75 -15.23 12.59
N ASP A 69 -1.11 -15.80 13.74
CA ASP A 69 -2.39 -16.45 13.94
C ASP A 69 -3.50 -15.38 14.01
N LEU A 70 -4.37 -15.36 13.02
CA LEU A 70 -5.42 -14.35 12.89
C LEU A 70 -6.40 -14.34 14.08
N GLN A 71 -6.67 -15.49 14.72
CA GLN A 71 -7.66 -15.55 15.77
C GLN A 71 -7.11 -15.06 17.12
N THR A 72 -5.81 -15.21 17.34
CA THR A 72 -5.17 -14.83 18.60
C THR A 72 -4.33 -13.55 18.50
N GLY A 73 -3.98 -13.11 17.27
CA GLY A 73 -3.06 -12.00 17.01
C GLY A 73 -1.61 -12.30 17.44
N LYS A 74 -1.30 -13.57 17.78
CA LYS A 74 0.04 -13.96 18.20
C LYS A 74 0.88 -14.42 17.02
N PRO A 75 2.18 -14.10 17.00
CA PRO A 75 3.07 -14.63 15.98
C PRO A 75 3.22 -16.15 16.15
N ILE A 76 3.11 -16.89 15.02
CA ILE A 76 3.41 -18.32 14.91
C ILE A 76 4.92 -18.48 14.71
N ILE A 77 5.48 -17.73 13.76
CA ILE A 77 6.91 -17.63 13.52
C ILE A 77 7.29 -16.16 13.66
N ILE A 78 8.42 -15.89 14.25
CA ILE A 78 9.00 -14.55 14.36
C ILE A 78 10.49 -14.58 14.03
N LYS A 79 10.90 -13.72 13.11
CA LYS A 79 12.30 -13.46 12.77
C LYS A 79 12.62 -12.01 13.06
N ARG A 80 13.53 -11.75 14.02
CA ARG A 80 14.00 -10.39 14.32
C ARG A 80 15.06 -9.96 13.32
N LEU A 81 15.00 -8.71 12.90
CA LEU A 81 16.08 -8.09 12.15
C LEU A 81 17.22 -7.69 13.09
N ASN A 82 18.42 -7.49 12.54
CA ASN A 82 19.51 -6.91 13.32
C ASN A 82 19.14 -5.48 13.75
N GLU A 83 19.53 -5.08 14.95
CA GLU A 83 19.15 -3.83 15.62
C GLU A 83 19.41 -2.55 14.79
N LYS A 84 20.38 -2.59 13.88
CA LYS A 84 20.70 -1.47 12.97
C LYS A 84 19.70 -1.26 11.84
N TYR A 85 18.75 -2.17 11.67
CA TYR A 85 17.75 -2.08 10.60
C TYR A 85 16.39 -1.70 11.14
N PHE A 86 15.74 -0.80 10.42
CA PHE A 86 14.34 -0.52 10.59
C PHE A 86 13.60 -1.25 9.46
N GLY A 87 12.80 -2.28 9.81
CA GLY A 87 12.02 -3.07 8.86
C GLY A 87 10.85 -2.24 8.29
N GLU A 88 10.56 -2.45 7.02
CA GLU A 88 9.54 -1.73 6.27
C GLU A 88 8.63 -2.70 5.52
N GLY A 89 7.99 -2.26 4.46
CA GLY A 89 7.06 -3.03 3.65
C GLY A 89 7.63 -4.35 3.16
N SER A 90 6.75 -5.33 2.99
CA SER A 90 7.10 -6.67 2.55
C SER A 90 6.03 -7.28 1.67
N CYS A 91 6.42 -8.19 0.79
CA CYS A 91 5.51 -9.06 0.04
C CYS A 91 6.24 -10.31 -0.45
N ILE A 92 5.49 -11.33 -0.86
CA ILE A 92 6.03 -12.50 -1.55
C ILE A 92 5.96 -12.27 -3.06
N PHE A 93 7.09 -12.45 -3.74
CA PHE A 93 7.20 -12.34 -5.19
C PHE A 93 8.22 -13.35 -5.72
N ASP A 94 7.86 -14.06 -6.79
CA ASP A 94 8.73 -15.06 -7.42
C ASP A 94 9.31 -16.10 -6.42
N GLY A 95 8.46 -16.54 -5.49
CA GLY A 95 8.78 -17.55 -4.47
C GLY A 95 9.66 -17.07 -3.31
N ASP A 96 9.99 -15.79 -3.22
CA ASP A 96 10.74 -15.21 -2.12
C ASP A 96 9.93 -14.13 -1.37
N LEU A 97 10.10 -14.09 -0.06
CA LEU A 97 9.62 -12.98 0.77
C LEU A 97 10.65 -11.84 0.73
N TYR A 98 10.24 -10.70 0.19
CA TYR A 98 11.02 -9.46 0.17
C TYR A 98 10.63 -8.60 1.37
N VAL A 99 11.63 -8.01 2.01
CA VAL A 99 11.47 -7.09 3.15
C VAL A 99 12.36 -5.88 2.92
N LEU A 100 11.77 -4.71 2.83
CA LEU A 100 12.50 -3.45 2.69
C LEU A 100 13.05 -2.97 4.03
N THR A 101 14.03 -2.07 3.99
CA THR A 101 14.50 -1.31 5.15
C THR A 101 14.39 0.19 4.86
N TRP A 102 14.22 0.99 5.90
CA TRP A 102 14.10 2.44 5.77
C TRP A 102 15.37 3.07 5.21
N THR A 103 16.22 3.67 6.05
CA THR A 103 17.38 4.48 5.63
C THR A 103 18.60 3.66 5.27
N ASN A 104 18.65 2.38 5.65
CA ASN A 104 19.76 1.48 5.29
C ASN A 104 19.81 1.15 3.80
N ARG A 105 18.71 1.36 3.06
CA ARG A 105 18.62 1.17 1.59
C ARG A 105 19.06 -0.21 1.13
N VAL A 106 18.67 -1.21 1.89
CA VAL A 106 18.79 -2.62 1.53
C VAL A 106 17.43 -3.30 1.66
N ALA A 107 17.27 -4.38 0.93
CA ALA A 107 16.15 -5.31 1.10
C ALA A 107 16.71 -6.69 1.42
N PHE A 108 15.95 -7.43 2.19
CA PHE A 108 16.23 -8.83 2.50
C PHE A 108 15.32 -9.74 1.71
N ARG A 109 15.85 -10.91 1.33
CA ARG A 109 15.05 -12.01 0.80
C ARG A 109 15.10 -13.18 1.77
N TYR A 110 13.92 -13.76 2.02
CA TYR A 110 13.73 -14.92 2.89
C TYR A 110 12.94 -16.00 2.17
N ASN A 111 13.07 -17.24 2.64
CA ASN A 111 12.11 -18.28 2.36
C ASN A 111 10.80 -17.93 3.10
N PRO A 112 9.63 -17.87 2.41
CA PRO A 112 8.39 -17.51 3.08
C PRO A 112 7.93 -18.51 4.13
N GLU A 113 8.15 -19.82 3.96
CA GLU A 113 7.60 -20.85 4.85
C GLU A 113 8.20 -20.80 6.25
N GLY A 114 9.53 -20.74 6.36
CA GLY A 114 10.24 -20.78 7.66
C GLY A 114 10.93 -19.48 8.03
N LEU A 115 10.83 -18.45 7.19
CA LEU A 115 11.50 -17.15 7.32
C LEU A 115 13.04 -17.30 7.41
N GLU A 116 13.62 -18.29 6.73
CA GLU A 116 15.07 -18.43 6.63
C GLU A 116 15.64 -17.36 5.69
N TYR A 117 16.67 -16.68 6.18
CA TYR A 117 17.38 -15.67 5.39
C TYR A 117 18.06 -16.29 4.16
N LYS A 118 17.86 -15.67 3.00
CA LYS A 118 18.50 -16.06 1.74
C LYS A 118 19.62 -15.11 1.34
N LYS A 119 19.31 -13.81 1.21
CA LYS A 119 20.30 -12.81 0.82
C LYS A 119 19.87 -11.38 1.10
N THR A 120 20.85 -10.47 1.10
CA THR A 120 20.62 -9.03 1.08
C THR A 120 20.80 -8.51 -0.35
N VAL A 121 19.92 -7.59 -0.76
CA VAL A 121 19.95 -6.93 -2.06
C VAL A 121 20.03 -5.42 -1.84
N GLY A 122 20.87 -4.72 -2.60
CA GLY A 122 20.90 -3.26 -2.58
C GLY A 122 19.55 -2.68 -3.04
N TYR A 123 19.07 -1.68 -2.32
CA TYR A 123 17.84 -0.97 -2.65
C TYR A 123 18.11 0.54 -2.65
N GLY A 124 18.24 1.16 -3.81
CA GLY A 124 18.80 2.50 -4.00
C GLY A 124 18.01 3.67 -3.41
N ARG A 125 16.96 3.41 -2.62
CA ARG A 125 16.08 4.42 -1.99
C ARG A 125 15.63 3.99 -0.59
N GLU A 126 14.94 4.87 0.12
CA GLU A 126 14.23 4.47 1.34
C GLU A 126 13.12 3.47 1.00
N GLY A 127 13.00 2.41 1.80
CA GLY A 127 11.87 1.51 1.74
C GLY A 127 10.74 2.03 2.61
N TRP A 128 9.51 2.01 2.09
CA TRP A 128 8.29 2.24 2.84
C TRP A 128 7.34 1.06 2.60
N GLY A 129 6.29 1.19 1.80
CA GLY A 129 5.42 0.07 1.45
C GLY A 129 5.96 -0.80 0.31
N LEU A 130 5.52 -2.05 0.26
CA LEU A 130 5.86 -2.99 -0.80
C LEU A 130 4.70 -3.96 -1.05
N THR A 131 4.30 -4.09 -2.30
CA THR A 131 3.34 -5.10 -2.76
C THR A 131 3.76 -5.66 -4.12
N THR A 132 2.94 -6.50 -4.72
CA THR A 132 3.18 -7.05 -6.06
C THR A 132 1.89 -7.20 -6.85
N ASN A 133 1.99 -7.01 -8.18
CA ASN A 133 0.91 -7.33 -9.11
C ASN A 133 1.09 -8.71 -9.79
N GLY A 134 1.99 -9.55 -9.26
CA GLY A 134 2.37 -10.84 -9.82
C GLY A 134 3.35 -10.77 -11.00
N LYS A 135 3.67 -9.55 -11.50
CA LYS A 135 4.64 -9.34 -12.60
C LYS A 135 5.83 -8.49 -12.17
N SER A 136 5.61 -7.56 -11.28
CA SER A 136 6.61 -6.66 -10.70
C SER A 136 6.33 -6.44 -9.22
N LEU A 137 7.38 -6.17 -8.46
CA LEU A 137 7.28 -5.57 -7.15
C LEU A 137 6.86 -4.10 -7.31
N ILE A 138 6.04 -3.58 -6.41
CA ILE A 138 5.57 -2.19 -6.41
C ILE A 138 5.91 -1.59 -5.05
N ALA A 139 6.76 -0.56 -5.03
CA ALA A 139 7.27 0.04 -3.80
C ALA A 139 6.92 1.52 -3.70
N SER A 140 6.77 2.01 -2.47
CA SER A 140 6.68 3.41 -2.10
C SER A 140 7.93 3.86 -1.34
N ASP A 141 8.16 5.18 -1.25
CA ASP A 141 9.25 5.83 -0.52
C ASP A 141 8.81 7.13 0.17
N GLY A 142 7.52 7.28 0.44
CA GLY A 142 6.93 8.49 1.03
C GLY A 142 6.79 9.67 0.06
N SER A 143 7.33 9.58 -1.15
CA SER A 143 7.11 10.57 -2.20
C SER A 143 5.72 10.42 -2.84
N SER A 144 5.47 11.18 -3.91
CA SER A 144 4.28 10.99 -4.75
C SER A 144 4.49 9.95 -5.86
N ASN A 145 5.51 9.11 -5.77
CA ASN A 145 5.81 8.14 -6.80
C ASN A 145 5.72 6.71 -6.26
N LEU A 146 5.28 5.80 -7.12
CA LEU A 146 5.41 4.37 -6.95
C LEU A 146 6.44 3.82 -7.93
N PHE A 147 7.17 2.81 -7.52
CA PHE A 147 8.28 2.23 -8.26
C PHE A 147 8.00 0.77 -8.58
N PHE A 148 7.88 0.44 -9.85
CA PHE A 148 7.77 -0.93 -10.31
C PHE A 148 9.17 -1.49 -10.51
N LEU A 149 9.44 -2.63 -9.91
CA LEU A 149 10.78 -3.23 -9.84
C LEU A 149 10.69 -4.70 -10.27
N ASN A 150 11.77 -5.20 -10.86
CA ASN A 150 11.91 -6.64 -11.07
C ASN A 150 12.39 -7.38 -9.79
N SER A 151 12.58 -8.70 -9.87
CA SER A 151 13.02 -9.54 -8.74
C SER A 151 14.42 -9.19 -8.21
N ASN A 152 15.22 -8.43 -8.94
CA ASN A 152 16.51 -7.91 -8.48
C ASN A 152 16.43 -6.48 -7.92
N LEU A 153 15.20 -5.96 -7.72
CA LEU A 153 14.90 -4.59 -7.26
C LEU A 153 15.40 -3.50 -8.22
N THR A 154 15.61 -3.86 -9.48
CA THR A 154 15.95 -2.90 -10.54
C THR A 154 14.68 -2.18 -11.00
N LEU A 155 14.76 -0.86 -11.15
CA LEU A 155 13.65 -0.03 -11.59
C LEU A 155 13.25 -0.34 -13.03
N GLU A 156 11.98 -0.70 -13.23
CA GLU A 156 11.36 -0.91 -14.55
C GLU A 156 10.47 0.27 -14.95
N LYS A 157 9.70 0.81 -14.00
CA LYS A 157 8.77 1.92 -14.23
C LYS A 157 8.64 2.78 -12.97
N LYS A 158 8.57 4.10 -13.18
CA LYS A 158 8.18 5.08 -12.16
C LYS A 158 6.79 5.61 -12.49
N LEU A 159 5.89 5.63 -11.52
CA LEU A 159 4.52 6.09 -11.67
C LEU A 159 4.23 7.21 -10.68
N GLN A 160 3.97 8.43 -11.17
CA GLN A 160 3.54 9.53 -10.31
C GLN A 160 2.07 9.37 -9.94
N VAL A 161 1.78 9.43 -8.65
CA VAL A 161 0.41 9.37 -8.12
C VAL A 161 -0.16 10.77 -7.96
N THR A 162 -1.39 10.96 -8.43
CA THR A 162 -2.09 12.23 -8.35
C THR A 162 -3.51 12.08 -7.80
N LEU A 163 -3.92 13.01 -6.95
CA LEU A 163 -5.30 13.17 -6.49
C LEU A 163 -5.83 14.51 -7.03
N ASN A 164 -6.89 14.46 -7.83
CA ASN A 164 -7.47 15.65 -8.49
C ASN A 164 -6.43 16.48 -9.26
N GLY A 165 -5.51 15.79 -9.97
CA GLY A 165 -4.46 16.42 -10.78
C GLY A 165 -3.24 16.95 -9.99
N ARG A 166 -3.23 16.83 -8.67
CA ARG A 166 -2.09 17.25 -7.83
C ARG A 166 -1.30 16.04 -7.32
N PRO A 167 0.05 16.09 -7.29
CA PRO A 167 0.86 15.00 -6.73
C PRO A 167 0.48 14.69 -5.29
N LEU A 168 0.20 13.40 -4.99
CA LEU A 168 -0.13 12.92 -3.66
C LEU A 168 1.11 12.31 -3.02
N ARG A 169 1.61 12.92 -1.95
CA ARG A 169 2.77 12.45 -1.18
C ARG A 169 2.36 11.56 -0.01
N ASN A 170 3.37 11.08 0.71
CA ASN A 170 3.24 10.26 1.90
C ASN A 170 2.60 8.89 1.63
N LEU A 171 2.78 8.35 0.42
CA LEU A 171 2.36 6.98 0.11
C LEU A 171 3.20 6.02 0.95
N ASN A 172 2.54 5.18 1.73
CA ASN A 172 3.21 4.29 2.68
C ASN A 172 2.89 2.83 2.36
N GLU A 173 2.33 2.10 3.29
CA GLU A 173 2.01 0.69 3.13
C GLU A 173 1.07 0.47 1.94
N LEU A 174 1.31 -0.61 1.20
CA LEU A 174 0.70 -0.89 -0.10
C LEU A 174 0.11 -2.29 -0.16
N GLU A 175 -1.06 -2.40 -0.82
CA GLU A 175 -1.66 -3.67 -1.16
C GLU A 175 -2.22 -3.67 -2.59
N TRP A 176 -2.12 -4.83 -3.27
CA TRP A 176 -2.69 -5.04 -4.60
C TRP A 176 -4.06 -5.69 -4.50
N ILE A 177 -5.13 -4.95 -4.78
CA ILE A 177 -6.52 -5.41 -4.68
C ILE A 177 -7.24 -5.16 -6.00
N ASP A 178 -7.80 -6.18 -6.61
CA ASP A 178 -8.65 -6.11 -7.82
C ASP A 178 -8.04 -5.25 -8.94
N GLY A 179 -6.75 -5.45 -9.24
CA GLY A 179 -6.07 -4.73 -10.30
C GLY A 179 -5.77 -3.26 -9.99
N LYS A 180 -5.86 -2.86 -8.72
CA LYS A 180 -5.55 -1.52 -8.22
C LYS A 180 -4.53 -1.56 -7.10
N ILE A 181 -3.80 -0.47 -6.92
CA ILE A 181 -2.90 -0.30 -5.80
C ILE A 181 -3.65 0.47 -4.71
N TRP A 182 -3.77 -0.15 -3.54
CA TRP A 182 -4.25 0.53 -2.34
C TRP A 182 -3.03 1.03 -1.58
N ALA A 183 -3.10 2.22 -1.02
CA ALA A 183 -1.99 2.82 -0.28
C ALA A 183 -2.49 3.57 0.94
N ASN A 184 -1.86 3.33 2.10
CA ASN A 184 -1.98 4.23 3.25
C ASN A 184 -1.35 5.59 2.90
N VAL A 185 -2.00 6.68 3.28
CA VAL A 185 -1.42 8.02 3.25
C VAL A 185 -0.92 8.35 4.65
N TYR A 186 0.39 8.28 4.86
CA TYR A 186 1.03 8.41 6.17
C TYR A 186 0.63 9.70 6.90
N LEU A 187 0.44 9.62 8.20
CA LEU A 187 -0.06 10.66 9.12
C LEU A 187 -1.52 11.06 8.87
N THR A 188 -2.30 10.22 8.19
CA THR A 188 -3.73 10.43 7.99
C THR A 188 -4.52 9.13 8.26
N ASP A 189 -5.83 9.26 8.40
CA ASP A 189 -6.76 8.11 8.45
C ASP A 189 -7.29 7.76 7.05
N THR A 190 -6.53 8.03 6.00
CA THR A 190 -6.96 7.87 4.60
C THR A 190 -6.17 6.78 3.90
N ILE A 191 -6.90 5.90 3.21
CA ILE A 191 -6.36 4.99 2.21
C ILE A 191 -6.81 5.49 0.84
N VAL A 192 -5.94 5.39 -0.16
CA VAL A 192 -6.25 5.74 -1.55
C VAL A 192 -6.18 4.52 -2.45
N VAL A 193 -7.06 4.49 -3.45
CA VAL A 193 -7.08 3.47 -4.51
C VAL A 193 -6.55 4.09 -5.79
N ILE A 194 -5.45 3.54 -6.29
CA ILE A 194 -4.66 4.12 -7.38
C ILE A 194 -4.77 3.25 -8.61
N ASP A 195 -5.01 3.86 -9.76
CA ASP A 195 -4.94 3.19 -11.05
C ASP A 195 -3.46 2.96 -11.44
N PRO A 196 -3.01 1.71 -11.64
CA PRO A 196 -1.60 1.39 -11.86
C PRO A 196 -1.06 1.81 -13.24
N HIS A 197 -1.93 2.19 -14.17
CA HIS A 197 -1.54 2.64 -15.50
C HIS A 197 -1.32 4.16 -15.54
N SER A 198 -2.25 4.91 -14.95
CA SER A 198 -2.26 6.37 -15.00
C SER A 198 -1.70 7.06 -13.76
N GLY A 199 -1.59 6.36 -12.62
CA GLY A 199 -1.25 6.95 -11.34
C GLY A 199 -2.35 7.81 -10.71
N LYS A 200 -3.54 7.87 -11.33
CA LYS A 200 -4.66 8.64 -10.79
C LYS A 200 -5.29 7.91 -9.61
N VAL A 201 -5.55 8.63 -8.54
CA VAL A 201 -6.41 8.15 -7.45
C VAL A 201 -7.83 8.07 -7.97
N THR A 202 -8.44 6.89 -7.88
CA THR A 202 -9.81 6.60 -8.34
C THR A 202 -10.81 6.56 -7.20
N ALA A 203 -10.32 6.33 -5.98
CA ALA A 203 -11.13 6.39 -4.77
C ALA A 203 -10.30 6.80 -3.55
N THR A 204 -10.97 7.37 -2.54
CA THR A 204 -10.45 7.58 -1.19
C THR A 204 -11.31 6.81 -0.20
N ILE A 205 -10.69 6.27 0.83
CA ILE A 205 -11.34 5.53 1.91
C ILE A 205 -11.01 6.24 3.21
N ASP A 206 -12.02 6.77 3.86
CA ASP A 206 -11.91 7.43 5.15
C ASP A 206 -12.08 6.39 6.26
N CYS A 207 -10.99 6.17 7.01
CA CYS A 207 -10.92 5.24 8.14
C CYS A 207 -10.93 5.98 9.50
N LYS A 208 -11.33 7.25 9.51
CA LYS A 208 -11.40 8.03 10.75
C LYS A 208 -12.27 7.35 11.79
N GLY A 209 -11.72 7.15 12.99
CA GLY A 209 -12.41 6.49 14.10
C GLY A 209 -12.45 4.97 14.02
N LEU A 210 -11.75 4.34 13.05
CA LEU A 210 -11.62 2.88 12.97
C LEU A 210 -11.03 2.31 14.27
N LEU A 211 -9.96 2.92 14.81
CA LEU A 211 -9.50 2.67 16.17
C LEU A 211 -10.20 3.63 17.14
N PRO A 212 -11.07 3.13 18.06
CA PRO A 212 -11.72 3.96 19.06
C PRO A 212 -10.73 4.64 20.01
N GLU A 213 -10.97 5.89 20.38
CA GLU A 213 -10.12 6.68 21.29
C GLU A 213 -9.80 5.95 22.61
N LYS A 214 -10.80 5.26 23.19
CA LYS A 214 -10.66 4.48 24.44
C LYS A 214 -9.65 3.33 24.34
N GLU A 215 -9.29 2.90 23.13
CA GLU A 215 -8.32 1.82 22.89
C GLU A 215 -6.92 2.33 22.58
N LYS A 216 -6.77 3.63 22.35
CA LYS A 216 -5.46 4.27 22.14
C LYS A 216 -4.66 4.30 23.44
N ARG A 217 -3.35 4.15 23.29
CA ARG A 217 -2.35 4.31 24.35
C ARG A 217 -1.33 5.35 23.90
N ARG A 218 -0.37 5.68 24.77
CA ARG A 218 0.68 6.67 24.49
C ARG A 218 1.55 6.29 23.29
N ASP A 219 1.76 5.00 23.08
CA ASP A 219 2.58 4.40 22.03
C ASP A 219 1.79 4.05 20.77
N THR A 220 0.47 4.21 20.78
CA THR A 220 -0.38 3.98 19.60
C THR A 220 -0.07 5.03 18.55
N ASP A 221 0.24 4.57 17.32
CA ASP A 221 0.59 5.43 16.20
C ASP A 221 -0.44 5.30 15.07
N VAL A 222 -0.13 5.71 13.87
CA VAL A 222 -1.06 5.90 12.76
C VAL A 222 -1.59 4.60 12.16
N LEU A 223 -2.70 4.72 11.43
CA LEU A 223 -3.21 3.71 10.49
C LEU A 223 -2.10 3.30 9.51
N ASN A 224 -1.76 2.02 9.47
CA ASN A 224 -0.82 1.45 8.52
C ASN A 224 -0.97 -0.09 8.48
N GLY A 225 -1.15 -0.64 7.29
CA GLY A 225 -1.37 -2.07 7.06
C GLY A 225 -2.72 -2.34 6.42
N ILE A 226 -2.67 -2.84 5.19
CA ILE A 226 -3.80 -3.25 4.35
C ILE A 226 -3.52 -4.67 3.91
N ALA A 227 -4.46 -5.58 4.09
CA ALA A 227 -4.34 -6.93 3.57
C ALA A 227 -5.66 -7.40 2.96
N ILE A 228 -5.58 -8.26 1.95
CA ILE A 228 -6.72 -8.98 1.39
C ILE A 228 -6.45 -10.48 1.43
N ASP A 229 -7.44 -11.27 1.88
CA ASP A 229 -7.31 -12.71 1.86
C ASP A 229 -7.86 -13.33 0.56
N ASP A 230 -7.70 -14.66 0.43
CA ASP A 230 -8.16 -15.45 -0.71
C ASP A 230 -9.68 -15.47 -0.92
N LYS A 231 -10.44 -15.00 0.08
CA LYS A 231 -11.90 -14.84 0.02
C LYS A 231 -12.33 -13.41 -0.33
N GLY A 232 -11.37 -12.52 -0.63
CA GLY A 232 -11.62 -11.11 -0.94
C GLY A 232 -11.99 -10.26 0.28
N ARG A 233 -11.72 -10.72 1.50
CA ARG A 233 -11.98 -9.96 2.73
C ARG A 233 -10.81 -9.02 2.98
N ILE A 234 -11.13 -7.76 3.28
CA ILE A 234 -10.14 -6.70 3.48
C ILE A 234 -9.92 -6.49 4.97
N TYR A 235 -8.67 -6.36 5.34
CA TYR A 235 -8.23 -6.18 6.73
C TYR A 235 -7.38 -4.93 6.85
N LEU A 236 -7.60 -4.17 7.92
CA LEU A 236 -6.87 -2.94 8.23
C LEU A 236 -6.38 -2.96 9.67
N THR A 237 -5.18 -2.44 9.90
CA THR A 237 -4.63 -2.20 11.23
C THR A 237 -3.81 -0.90 11.27
N GLY A 238 -3.07 -0.67 12.32
CA GLY A 238 -2.15 0.43 12.46
C GLY A 238 -0.97 0.10 13.38
N LYS A 239 -0.02 0.99 13.42
CA LYS A 239 1.21 0.85 14.20
C LYS A 239 0.87 0.83 15.70
N ASN A 240 1.21 -0.28 16.35
CA ASN A 240 0.92 -0.55 17.77
C ASN A 240 -0.59 -0.56 18.10
N TRP A 241 -1.43 -0.85 17.12
CA TRP A 241 -2.85 -1.01 17.35
C TRP A 241 -3.15 -2.35 18.04
N PRO A 242 -4.19 -2.40 18.90
CA PRO A 242 -4.58 -3.64 19.59
C PRO A 242 -5.40 -4.59 18.74
N LYS A 243 -5.85 -4.14 17.56
CA LYS A 243 -6.82 -4.85 16.72
C LYS A 243 -6.46 -4.77 15.24
N LEU A 244 -6.79 -5.86 14.58
CA LEU A 244 -6.91 -5.96 13.13
C LEU A 244 -8.42 -5.99 12.81
N TYR A 245 -8.85 -5.14 11.90
CA TYR A 245 -10.26 -4.98 11.53
C TYR A 245 -10.54 -5.56 10.16
N GLN A 246 -11.43 -6.54 10.07
CA GLN A 246 -12.06 -6.93 8.81
C GLN A 246 -13.13 -5.89 8.49
N ILE A 247 -13.10 -5.33 7.28
CA ILE A 247 -13.96 -4.22 6.89
C ILE A 247 -14.71 -4.50 5.58
N GLU A 248 -15.82 -3.76 5.43
CA GLU A 248 -16.51 -3.52 4.17
C GLU A 248 -16.48 -2.03 3.83
N LEU A 249 -16.43 -1.71 2.52
CA LEU A 249 -16.54 -0.33 2.07
C LEU A 249 -18.00 0.12 2.05
N ILE A 250 -18.24 1.33 2.57
CA ILE A 250 -19.54 2.01 2.49
C ILE A 250 -19.39 3.25 1.62
N LYS A 251 -20.21 3.37 0.59
CA LYS A 251 -20.20 4.57 -0.27
C LYS A 251 -20.69 5.79 0.53
N LYS A 252 -19.91 6.88 0.44
CA LYS A 252 -20.30 8.18 1.01
C LYS A 252 -21.04 9.04 0.00
#